data_bcf2c0824d8efa32c2ef33f3099ed5cc
#
_entry.id   bcf2c0824d8efa32c2ef33f3099ed5cc
#
_cell.length_a   1.000
_cell.length_b   1.000
_cell.length_c   1.000
_cell.angle_alpha   90.00
_cell.angle_beta   90.00
_cell.angle_gamma   90.00
#
_symmetry.space_group_name_H-M   'P 1'
#
loop_
_entity.id
_entity.type
_entity.pdbx_description
1 polymer ?
#
loop_
_entity_poly.entity_id
_entity_poly.type
_entity_poly.pdbx_seq_one_letter_code
_entity_poly.pdbx_strand_id
1 'polypeptide(L)'
;MKTRERVGADIPNRFDYQLALSMSYLIDSAEPITIILETLEDFAIVKNVNNNEVVEIYQVKSVGSGLLSKTTLLNEDVYGKLFLTDKYFEKDAYTLNIISNANLKGNETEKLDRFRIFDRFTKKEKDQIYENIEKYFKANKVPYDKKEINSNKLIFIKTNLPLKDTLYEKTLIGSVNELLCKNLFDQSINPAVVFQTLKDYFIKVRNTSIEKELSFEDAKKIRGISSDVLELLLERVKESQCISKSELVSCCGSFLPAPEVLKVKNEYSNFIARSNDISDTIFTQFKTKMLKDFQSFIEDNNQLSTTEAIKSFTSQYKDVTYSKEFIIVCLLSYLYN
;
A
#
# COMPACT_ATOMS: atom_id res chain seq x y z
N MET A 1 -1.86 -21.24 -7.90
CA MET A 1 -1.01 -20.33 -8.69
C MET A 1 0.46 -20.48 -8.28
N LYS A 2 1.38 -20.62 -9.23
CA LYS A 2 2.82 -20.71 -8.89
C LYS A 2 3.37 -19.33 -8.61
N THR A 3 4.05 -19.15 -7.46
CA THR A 3 4.81 -17.95 -7.16
C THR A 3 5.95 -17.78 -8.16
N ARG A 4 6.11 -16.58 -8.71
CA ARG A 4 7.18 -16.24 -9.66
C ARG A 4 8.56 -16.25 -9.01
N GLU A 5 9.54 -16.90 -9.66
CA GLU A 5 10.95 -16.75 -9.34
C GLU A 5 11.46 -15.35 -9.77
N ARG A 6 12.23 -14.71 -8.90
CA ARG A 6 12.83 -13.38 -9.14
C ARG A 6 14.15 -13.53 -9.87
N VAL A 7 14.32 -12.90 -11.04
CA VAL A 7 15.58 -12.94 -11.84
C VAL A 7 16.05 -11.51 -12.19
N GLY A 8 17.25 -11.11 -11.73
CA GLY A 8 18.12 -10.07 -12.29
C GLY A 8 18.25 -8.72 -11.55
N ALA A 9 19.42 -8.09 -11.65
CA ALA A 9 19.89 -6.93 -10.87
C ALA A 9 19.32 -5.54 -11.24
N ASP A 10 18.60 -5.38 -12.38
CA ASP A 10 17.88 -4.14 -12.75
C ASP A 10 16.46 -4.07 -12.18
N ILE A 11 16.16 -4.97 -11.31
CA ILE A 11 14.83 -5.32 -10.83
C ILE A 11 14.34 -4.39 -9.70
N PRO A 12 15.14 -3.84 -8.76
CA PRO A 12 14.62 -3.03 -7.66
C PRO A 12 13.73 -1.87 -8.14
N ASN A 13 14.18 -1.09 -9.12
CA ASN A 13 13.43 0.07 -9.62
C ASN A 13 12.10 -0.29 -10.30
N ARG A 14 12.00 -1.48 -10.92
CA ARG A 14 10.74 -1.92 -11.54
C ARG A 14 9.72 -2.37 -10.50
N PHE A 15 10.16 -3.08 -9.47
CA PHE A 15 9.27 -3.51 -8.36
C PHE A 15 8.79 -2.31 -7.54
N ASP A 16 9.66 -1.32 -7.30
CA ASP A 16 9.29 -0.11 -6.59
C ASP A 16 8.28 0.71 -7.39
N TYR A 17 8.40 0.74 -8.72
CA TYR A 17 7.43 1.40 -9.58
C TYR A 17 6.07 0.68 -9.63
N GLN A 18 6.05 -0.66 -9.64
CA GLN A 18 4.80 -1.44 -9.52
C GLN A 18 4.08 -1.14 -8.20
N LEU A 19 4.86 -1.08 -7.12
CA LEU A 19 4.35 -0.73 -5.80
C LEU A 19 3.81 0.71 -5.78
N ALA A 20 4.54 1.66 -6.35
CA ALA A 20 4.13 3.06 -6.44
C ALA A 20 2.83 3.23 -7.23
N LEU A 21 2.66 2.50 -8.34
CA LEU A 21 1.41 2.48 -9.11
C LEU A 21 0.25 1.92 -8.29
N SER A 22 0.45 0.80 -7.60
CA SER A 22 -0.61 0.22 -6.77
C SER A 22 -1.01 1.16 -5.62
N MET A 23 -0.04 1.86 -5.02
CA MET A 23 -0.31 2.89 -4.00
C MET A 23 -1.08 4.08 -4.58
N SER A 24 -0.74 4.57 -5.81
CA SER A 24 -1.47 5.68 -6.42
C SER A 24 -2.94 5.36 -6.58
N TYR A 25 -3.28 4.13 -7.02
CA TYR A 25 -4.68 3.72 -7.13
C TYR A 25 -5.42 3.74 -5.80
N LEU A 26 -4.76 3.34 -4.71
CA LEU A 26 -5.39 3.36 -3.38
C LEU A 26 -5.61 4.80 -2.88
N ILE A 27 -4.62 5.67 -3.06
CA ILE A 27 -4.66 7.07 -2.61
C ILE A 27 -5.68 7.89 -3.43
N ASP A 28 -5.71 7.68 -4.77
CA ASP A 28 -6.51 8.49 -5.69
C ASP A 28 -7.94 7.93 -5.87
N SER A 29 -8.27 6.78 -5.26
CA SER A 29 -9.60 6.18 -5.41
C SER A 29 -10.66 6.98 -4.66
N ALA A 30 -11.73 7.34 -5.37
CA ALA A 30 -12.90 7.97 -4.77
C ALA A 30 -13.85 6.96 -4.10
N GLU A 31 -13.72 5.68 -4.43
CA GLU A 31 -14.56 4.59 -3.91
C GLU A 31 -13.71 3.55 -3.18
N PRO A 32 -14.30 2.80 -2.25
CA PRO A 32 -13.57 1.73 -1.56
C PRO A 32 -13.05 0.67 -2.54
N ILE A 33 -11.75 0.40 -2.48
CA ILE A 33 -11.09 -0.62 -3.27
C ILE A 33 -10.22 -1.52 -2.40
N THR A 34 -9.85 -2.67 -2.94
CA THR A 34 -8.81 -3.54 -2.38
C THR A 34 -7.74 -3.78 -3.42
N ILE A 35 -6.49 -3.50 -3.10
CA ILE A 35 -5.31 -3.82 -3.91
C ILE A 35 -4.78 -5.18 -3.50
N ILE A 36 -4.58 -6.11 -4.43
CA ILE A 36 -3.94 -7.41 -4.18
C ILE A 36 -2.58 -7.41 -4.86
N LEU A 37 -1.50 -7.61 -4.10
CA LEU A 37 -0.13 -7.51 -4.60
C LEU A 37 0.43 -8.87 -5.05
N GLU A 38 1.13 -8.89 -6.20
CA GLU A 38 1.98 -9.99 -6.71
C GLU A 38 1.35 -11.41 -6.58
N THR A 39 0.07 -11.55 -6.87
CA THR A 39 -0.62 -12.85 -6.77
C THR A 39 -1.20 -13.27 -8.11
N LEU A 40 -2.00 -12.42 -8.74
CA LEU A 40 -2.59 -12.68 -10.05
C LEU A 40 -1.63 -12.29 -11.18
N GLU A 41 -1.09 -11.09 -11.11
CA GLU A 41 0.00 -10.53 -11.91
C GLU A 41 0.78 -9.55 -11.02
N ASP A 42 1.22 -8.39 -11.52
CA ASP A 42 1.98 -7.45 -10.69
C ASP A 42 1.10 -6.90 -9.55
N PHE A 43 -0.16 -6.55 -9.84
CA PHE A 43 -1.19 -6.30 -8.84
C PHE A 43 -2.59 -6.46 -9.44
N ALA A 44 -3.61 -6.56 -8.58
CA ALA A 44 -5.01 -6.50 -8.98
C ALA A 44 -5.78 -5.50 -8.12
N ILE A 45 -6.83 -4.91 -8.67
CA ILE A 45 -7.76 -4.02 -7.97
C ILE A 45 -9.12 -4.68 -7.93
N VAL A 46 -9.69 -4.76 -6.75
CA VAL A 46 -11.04 -5.27 -6.52
C VAL A 46 -11.95 -4.09 -6.15
N LYS A 47 -13.05 -3.95 -6.86
CA LYS A 47 -14.05 -2.89 -6.69
C LYS A 47 -15.44 -3.51 -6.55
N ASN A 48 -16.32 -2.88 -5.79
CA ASN A 48 -17.74 -3.21 -5.77
C ASN A 48 -18.52 -2.25 -6.66
N VAL A 49 -19.05 -2.76 -7.76
CA VAL A 49 -19.87 -1.97 -8.70
C VAL A 49 -21.27 -2.57 -8.74
N ASN A 50 -22.28 -1.85 -8.32
CA ASN A 50 -23.68 -2.31 -8.27
C ASN A 50 -23.86 -3.65 -7.54
N ASN A 51 -23.21 -3.81 -6.39
CA ASN A 51 -23.17 -5.04 -5.58
C ASN A 51 -22.48 -6.24 -6.25
N ASN A 52 -21.78 -6.04 -7.35
CA ASN A 52 -20.95 -7.06 -7.97
C ASN A 52 -19.47 -6.75 -7.77
N GLU A 53 -18.69 -7.76 -7.42
CA GLU A 53 -17.24 -7.64 -7.33
C GLU A 53 -16.65 -7.63 -8.75
N VAL A 54 -15.96 -6.55 -9.11
CA VAL A 54 -15.25 -6.39 -10.38
C VAL A 54 -13.76 -6.38 -10.10
N VAL A 55 -12.99 -7.17 -10.87
CA VAL A 55 -11.54 -7.29 -10.68
C VAL A 55 -10.81 -6.74 -11.89
N GLU A 56 -9.85 -5.86 -11.66
CA GLU A 56 -8.93 -5.36 -12.69
C GLU A 56 -7.54 -5.93 -12.42
N ILE A 57 -7.01 -6.77 -13.32
CA ILE A 57 -5.70 -7.42 -13.18
C ILE A 57 -4.69 -6.62 -13.99
N TYR A 58 -3.55 -6.28 -13.39
CA TYR A 58 -2.56 -5.37 -13.96
C TYR A 58 -1.19 -6.02 -14.14
N GLN A 59 -0.66 -5.91 -15.37
CA GLN A 59 0.74 -6.14 -15.69
C GLN A 59 1.41 -4.80 -16.00
N VAL A 60 2.39 -4.42 -15.20
CA VAL A 60 3.11 -3.15 -15.34
C VAL A 60 4.27 -3.30 -16.32
N LYS A 61 4.39 -2.32 -17.23
CA LYS A 61 5.51 -2.21 -18.18
C LYS A 61 6.08 -0.81 -18.15
N SER A 62 7.20 -0.64 -17.46
CA SER A 62 7.90 0.65 -17.38
C SER A 62 8.93 0.80 -18.50
N VAL A 63 9.02 2.00 -19.06
CA VAL A 63 9.98 2.37 -20.12
C VAL A 63 10.77 3.59 -19.65
N GLY A 64 12.11 3.48 -19.63
CA GLY A 64 12.99 4.54 -19.16
C GLY A 64 12.94 5.80 -20.04
N SER A 65 12.76 5.64 -21.34
CA SER A 65 12.59 6.73 -22.30
C SER A 65 11.92 6.23 -23.57
N GLY A 66 11.13 7.11 -24.24
CA GLY A 66 10.51 6.81 -25.53
C GLY A 66 9.16 6.11 -25.42
N LEU A 67 8.94 5.12 -26.28
CA LEU A 67 7.68 4.44 -26.49
C LEU A 67 7.75 2.97 -26.10
N LEU A 68 6.65 2.43 -25.55
CA LEU A 68 6.52 1.00 -25.34
C LEU A 68 6.29 0.30 -26.68
N SER A 69 7.22 -0.59 -27.08
CA SER A 69 7.07 -1.29 -28.36
C SER A 69 6.18 -2.53 -28.21
N LYS A 70 5.40 -2.80 -29.28
CA LYS A 70 4.61 -4.04 -29.40
C LYS A 70 5.52 -5.29 -29.33
N THR A 71 6.74 -5.19 -29.87
CA THR A 71 7.75 -6.25 -29.85
C THR A 71 8.20 -6.54 -28.42
N THR A 72 8.37 -5.52 -27.58
CA THR A 72 8.70 -5.70 -26.14
C THR A 72 7.63 -6.52 -25.43
N LEU A 73 6.35 -6.22 -25.69
CA LEU A 73 5.23 -6.97 -25.09
C LEU A 73 5.21 -8.44 -25.52
N LEU A 74 5.59 -8.73 -26.76
CA LEU A 74 5.73 -10.11 -27.26
C LEU A 74 6.93 -10.83 -26.61
N ASN A 75 8.12 -10.19 -26.63
CA ASN A 75 9.36 -10.80 -26.15
C ASN A 75 9.33 -11.09 -24.64
N GLU A 76 8.58 -10.32 -23.87
CA GLU A 76 8.42 -10.50 -22.42
C GLU A 76 7.22 -11.40 -22.05
N ASP A 77 6.62 -12.07 -23.05
CA ASP A 77 5.48 -12.97 -22.89
C ASP A 77 4.28 -12.36 -22.15
N VAL A 78 4.10 -11.04 -22.27
CA VAL A 78 3.06 -10.30 -21.53
C VAL A 78 1.66 -10.85 -21.82
N TYR A 79 1.38 -11.13 -23.08
CA TYR A 79 0.09 -11.66 -23.49
C TYR A 79 -0.11 -13.10 -22.99
N GLY A 80 0.91 -13.93 -23.11
CA GLY A 80 0.86 -15.30 -22.62
C GLY A 80 0.60 -15.38 -21.12
N LYS A 81 1.22 -14.52 -20.34
CA LYS A 81 1.04 -14.42 -18.88
C LYS A 81 -0.37 -14.00 -18.51
N LEU A 82 -0.86 -12.91 -19.08
CA LEU A 82 -2.20 -12.38 -18.80
C LEU A 82 -3.30 -13.38 -19.19
N PHE A 83 -3.21 -14.02 -20.36
CA PHE A 83 -4.21 -15.00 -20.77
C PHE A 83 -4.07 -16.35 -20.06
N LEU A 84 -2.89 -16.68 -19.52
CA LEU A 84 -2.77 -17.82 -18.62
C LEU A 84 -3.49 -17.53 -17.28
N THR A 85 -3.37 -16.32 -16.77
CA THR A 85 -4.13 -15.86 -15.60
C THR A 85 -5.64 -15.87 -15.91
N ASP A 86 -6.06 -15.37 -17.08
CA ASP A 86 -7.45 -15.42 -17.59
C ASP A 86 -8.04 -16.83 -17.50
N LYS A 87 -7.30 -17.84 -17.95
CA LYS A 87 -7.76 -19.23 -18.01
C LYS A 87 -8.08 -19.84 -16.65
N TYR A 88 -7.38 -19.39 -15.60
CA TYR A 88 -7.53 -19.92 -14.24
C TYR A 88 -8.28 -18.98 -13.29
N PHE A 89 -8.76 -17.84 -13.81
CA PHE A 89 -9.47 -16.88 -12.99
C PHE A 89 -10.98 -17.17 -13.02
N GLU A 90 -11.53 -17.43 -11.84
CA GLU A 90 -12.90 -17.97 -11.68
C GLU A 90 -13.99 -16.90 -11.58
N LYS A 91 -13.65 -15.62 -11.61
CA LYS A 91 -14.65 -14.53 -11.53
C LYS A 91 -15.13 -14.13 -12.91
N ASP A 92 -16.42 -13.79 -13.04
CA ASP A 92 -17.03 -13.41 -14.32
C ASP A 92 -16.70 -11.96 -14.74
N ALA A 93 -16.70 -11.05 -13.78
CA ALA A 93 -16.51 -9.62 -14.03
C ALA A 93 -15.05 -9.17 -13.78
N TYR A 94 -14.22 -9.21 -14.84
CA TYR A 94 -12.83 -8.76 -14.73
C TYR A 94 -12.27 -8.25 -16.05
N THR A 95 -11.15 -7.49 -15.96
CA THR A 95 -10.35 -7.02 -17.09
C THR A 95 -8.88 -7.36 -16.91
N LEU A 96 -8.17 -7.52 -18.03
CA LEU A 96 -6.72 -7.70 -18.08
C LEU A 96 -6.11 -6.39 -18.55
N ASN A 97 -5.20 -5.80 -17.76
CA ASN A 97 -4.69 -4.48 -18.06
C ASN A 97 -3.17 -4.50 -18.22
N ILE A 98 -2.68 -3.88 -19.29
CA ILE A 98 -1.27 -3.53 -19.45
C ILE A 98 -1.16 -2.05 -19.12
N ILE A 99 -0.43 -1.71 -18.07
CA ILE A 99 -0.24 -0.31 -17.68
C ILE A 99 1.21 0.11 -17.90
N SER A 100 1.42 1.30 -18.49
CA SER A 100 2.75 1.84 -18.77
C SER A 100 2.83 3.35 -18.55
N ASN A 101 4.01 3.84 -18.18
CA ASN A 101 4.36 5.27 -18.17
C ASN A 101 4.60 5.84 -19.58
N ALA A 102 4.65 5.01 -20.60
CA ALA A 102 4.91 5.39 -21.98
C ALA A 102 3.73 5.08 -22.91
N ASN A 103 3.60 5.83 -23.98
CA ASN A 103 2.64 5.52 -25.04
C ASN A 103 3.04 4.24 -25.76
N LEU A 104 2.04 3.52 -26.28
CA LEU A 104 2.27 2.38 -27.16
C LEU A 104 2.75 2.87 -28.53
N LYS A 105 3.84 2.30 -29.05
CA LYS A 105 4.37 2.66 -30.39
C LYS A 105 3.33 2.43 -31.47
N GLY A 106 3.12 3.44 -32.32
CA GLY A 106 2.07 3.48 -33.34
C GLY A 106 0.73 4.05 -32.85
N ASN A 107 0.67 4.50 -31.59
CA ASN A 107 -0.49 5.13 -30.95
C ASN A 107 -0.09 6.41 -30.19
N GLU A 108 0.94 7.10 -30.66
CA GLU A 108 1.53 8.27 -29.98
C GLU A 108 0.57 9.47 -29.95
N THR A 109 -0.33 9.56 -30.94
CA THR A 109 -1.33 10.62 -31.04
C THR A 109 -2.66 10.30 -30.36
N GLU A 110 -2.75 9.12 -29.73
CA GLU A 110 -3.96 8.73 -29.01
C GLU A 110 -4.16 9.65 -27.79
N LYS A 111 -5.31 10.31 -27.75
CA LYS A 111 -5.69 11.16 -26.61
C LYS A 111 -6.28 10.37 -25.44
N LEU A 112 -6.58 9.08 -25.66
CA LEU A 112 -7.18 8.22 -24.65
C LEU A 112 -6.06 7.54 -23.85
N ASP A 113 -6.06 7.76 -22.56
CA ASP A 113 -5.16 7.07 -21.63
C ASP A 113 -5.56 5.61 -21.38
N ARG A 114 -6.76 5.19 -21.84
CA ARG A 114 -7.28 3.82 -21.69
C ARG A 114 -7.99 3.38 -22.96
N PHE A 115 -7.59 2.25 -23.56
CA PHE A 115 -8.21 1.69 -24.76
C PHE A 115 -8.00 0.18 -24.89
N ARG A 116 -8.86 -0.48 -25.70
CA ARG A 116 -8.69 -1.90 -26.04
C ARG A 116 -7.50 -2.06 -26.97
N ILE A 117 -6.45 -2.73 -26.51
CA ILE A 117 -5.19 -2.81 -27.24
C ILE A 117 -5.33 -3.58 -28.57
N PHE A 118 -6.18 -4.60 -28.63
CA PHE A 118 -6.41 -5.40 -29.84
C PHE A 118 -7.05 -4.58 -30.98
N ASP A 119 -7.79 -3.51 -30.68
CA ASP A 119 -8.39 -2.66 -31.70
C ASP A 119 -7.33 -1.85 -32.47
N ARG A 120 -6.11 -1.75 -31.91
CA ARG A 120 -4.97 -1.02 -32.45
C ARG A 120 -3.95 -1.92 -33.16
N PHE A 121 -4.27 -3.20 -33.35
CA PHE A 121 -3.38 -4.14 -34.01
C PHE A 121 -3.91 -4.52 -35.39
N THR A 122 -2.97 -4.61 -36.35
CA THR A 122 -3.23 -5.21 -37.67
C THR A 122 -3.50 -6.71 -37.52
N LYS A 123 -4.08 -7.33 -38.55
CA LYS A 123 -4.33 -8.77 -38.58
C LYS A 123 -3.04 -9.56 -38.32
N LYS A 124 -1.93 -9.18 -38.96
CA LYS A 124 -0.62 -9.83 -38.80
C LYS A 124 -0.12 -9.75 -37.35
N GLU A 125 -0.25 -8.59 -36.70
CA GLU A 125 0.14 -8.41 -35.29
C GLU A 125 -0.74 -9.24 -34.36
N LYS A 126 -2.05 -9.32 -34.62
CA LYS A 126 -2.95 -10.19 -33.84
C LYS A 126 -2.55 -11.67 -33.98
N ASP A 127 -2.23 -12.12 -35.17
CA ASP A 127 -1.77 -13.50 -35.39
C ASP A 127 -0.47 -13.78 -34.61
N GLN A 128 0.50 -12.89 -34.63
CA GLN A 128 1.73 -13.00 -33.83
C GLN A 128 1.45 -13.07 -32.32
N ILE A 129 0.47 -12.33 -31.82
CA ILE A 129 0.08 -12.38 -30.42
C ILE A 129 -0.52 -13.75 -30.10
N TYR A 130 -1.42 -14.28 -30.93
CA TYR A 130 -2.00 -15.62 -30.73
C TYR A 130 -0.91 -16.73 -30.76
N GLU A 131 0.05 -16.62 -31.67
CA GLU A 131 1.22 -17.54 -31.72
C GLU A 131 2.07 -17.45 -30.41
N ASN A 132 2.27 -16.23 -29.90
CA ASN A 132 2.99 -16.03 -28.64
C ASN A 132 2.23 -16.66 -27.45
N ILE A 133 0.92 -16.47 -27.37
CA ILE A 133 0.06 -17.08 -26.32
C ILE A 133 0.12 -18.61 -26.42
N GLU A 134 -0.03 -19.17 -27.62
CA GLU A 134 0.04 -20.61 -27.85
C GLU A 134 1.38 -21.18 -27.41
N LYS A 135 2.50 -20.53 -27.81
CA LYS A 135 3.85 -20.93 -27.40
C LYS A 135 4.02 -20.91 -25.89
N TYR A 136 3.52 -19.87 -25.24
CA TYR A 136 3.59 -19.72 -23.78
C TYR A 136 2.77 -20.78 -23.05
N PHE A 137 1.55 -21.08 -23.54
CA PHE A 137 0.68 -22.14 -23.00
C PHE A 137 1.33 -23.51 -23.13
N LYS A 138 1.90 -23.82 -24.30
CA LYS A 138 2.66 -25.06 -24.52
C LYS A 138 3.84 -25.21 -23.57
N ALA A 139 4.63 -24.14 -23.37
CA ALA A 139 5.75 -24.13 -22.43
C ALA A 139 5.31 -24.41 -20.99
N ASN A 140 4.13 -23.96 -20.61
CA ASN A 140 3.52 -24.19 -19.29
C ASN A 140 2.66 -25.45 -19.21
N LYS A 141 2.63 -26.30 -20.26
CA LYS A 141 1.83 -27.54 -20.34
C LYS A 141 0.32 -27.31 -20.17
N VAL A 142 -0.19 -26.19 -20.62
CA VAL A 142 -1.60 -25.81 -20.56
C VAL A 142 -2.23 -25.97 -21.94
N PRO A 143 -3.41 -26.59 -22.05
CA PRO A 143 -4.15 -26.67 -23.31
C PRO A 143 -4.48 -25.28 -23.84
N TYR A 144 -4.27 -25.05 -25.14
CA TYR A 144 -4.57 -23.81 -25.84
C TYR A 144 -5.72 -24.00 -26.82
N ASP A 145 -6.75 -23.17 -26.70
CA ASP A 145 -7.78 -22.99 -27.73
C ASP A 145 -7.93 -21.48 -28.02
N LYS A 146 -7.66 -21.07 -29.27
CA LYS A 146 -7.78 -19.67 -29.71
C LYS A 146 -9.18 -19.10 -29.47
N LYS A 147 -10.23 -19.93 -29.48
CA LYS A 147 -11.62 -19.50 -29.26
C LYS A 147 -11.90 -19.10 -27.82
N GLU A 148 -11.11 -19.61 -26.87
CA GLU A 148 -11.24 -19.28 -25.45
C GLU A 148 -10.57 -17.93 -25.13
N ILE A 149 -9.74 -17.38 -26.04
CA ILE A 149 -9.03 -16.12 -25.82
C ILE A 149 -9.95 -14.94 -26.05
N ASN A 150 -10.43 -14.31 -24.98
CA ASN A 150 -11.26 -13.12 -25.06
C ASN A 150 -10.43 -11.83 -25.09
N SER A 151 -9.97 -11.46 -26.28
CA SER A 151 -9.14 -10.27 -26.49
C SER A 151 -9.82 -8.95 -26.13
N ASN A 152 -11.16 -8.91 -26.00
CA ASN A 152 -11.89 -7.70 -25.59
C ASN A 152 -11.66 -7.31 -24.12
N LYS A 153 -11.20 -8.27 -23.30
CA LYS A 153 -10.83 -8.03 -21.90
C LYS A 153 -9.49 -7.32 -21.75
N LEU A 154 -8.64 -7.29 -22.82
CA LEU A 154 -7.31 -6.75 -22.76
C LEU A 154 -7.27 -5.25 -23.05
N ILE A 155 -6.90 -4.47 -22.04
CA ILE A 155 -6.89 -3.01 -22.05
C ILE A 155 -5.47 -2.50 -21.89
N PHE A 156 -5.10 -1.48 -22.64
CA PHE A 156 -3.89 -0.70 -22.40
C PHE A 156 -4.24 0.57 -21.63
N ILE A 157 -3.41 0.89 -20.63
CA ILE A 157 -3.55 2.08 -19.80
C ILE A 157 -2.22 2.81 -19.79
N LYS A 158 -2.23 4.10 -20.16
CA LYS A 158 -1.12 5.00 -19.94
C LYS A 158 -1.29 5.68 -18.59
N THR A 159 -0.26 5.61 -17.76
CA THR A 159 -0.22 6.33 -16.50
C THR A 159 0.65 7.58 -16.60
N ASN A 160 0.29 8.61 -15.84
CA ASN A 160 1.07 9.85 -15.71
C ASN A 160 2.07 9.77 -14.56
N LEU A 161 2.10 8.68 -13.78
CA LEU A 161 3.08 8.51 -12.72
C LEU A 161 4.48 8.43 -13.33
N PRO A 162 5.43 9.32 -12.96
CA PRO A 162 6.78 9.32 -13.50
C PRO A 162 7.56 8.09 -13.03
N LEU A 163 8.49 7.58 -13.87
CA LEU A 163 9.28 6.38 -13.55
C LEU A 163 10.40 6.65 -12.54
N LYS A 164 10.95 7.88 -12.49
CA LYS A 164 12.09 8.19 -11.60
C LYS A 164 11.65 8.22 -10.14
N ASP A 165 12.35 7.49 -9.29
CA ASP A 165 12.04 7.29 -7.87
C ASP A 165 11.70 8.61 -7.14
N THR A 166 12.57 9.60 -7.24
CA THR A 166 12.36 10.91 -6.59
C THR A 166 11.16 11.68 -7.12
N LEU A 167 10.70 11.40 -8.35
CA LEU A 167 9.56 12.08 -8.96
C LEU A 167 8.25 11.39 -8.62
N TYR A 168 8.16 10.05 -8.68
CA TYR A 168 6.92 9.38 -8.30
C TYR A 168 6.65 9.53 -6.78
N GLU A 169 7.67 9.50 -5.93
CA GLU A 169 7.50 9.75 -4.51
C GLU A 169 6.94 11.14 -4.23
N LYS A 170 7.49 12.19 -4.89
CA LYS A 170 6.95 13.55 -4.77
C LYS A 170 5.51 13.63 -5.27
N THR A 171 5.18 12.94 -6.37
CA THR A 171 3.82 12.90 -6.90
C THR A 171 2.87 12.25 -5.89
N LEU A 172 3.24 11.10 -5.32
CA LEU A 172 2.42 10.39 -4.34
C LEU A 172 2.27 11.16 -3.02
N ILE A 173 3.32 11.82 -2.55
CA ILE A 173 3.23 12.73 -1.39
C ILE A 173 2.24 13.88 -1.70
N GLY A 174 2.24 14.39 -2.93
CA GLY A 174 1.26 15.38 -3.39
C GLY A 174 -0.16 14.85 -3.35
N SER A 175 -0.41 13.64 -3.88
CA SER A 175 -1.73 12.97 -3.80
C SER A 175 -2.17 12.72 -2.35
N VAL A 176 -1.26 12.31 -1.46
CA VAL A 176 -1.56 12.18 -0.03
C VAL A 176 -1.96 13.53 0.57
N ASN A 177 -1.25 14.61 0.24
CA ASN A 177 -1.61 15.95 0.72
C ASN A 177 -3.01 16.38 0.24
N GLU A 178 -3.35 16.11 -1.03
CA GLU A 178 -4.70 16.37 -1.54
C GLU A 178 -5.77 15.54 -0.82
N LEU A 179 -5.49 14.27 -0.53
CA LEU A 179 -6.37 13.40 0.23
C LEU A 179 -6.61 13.97 1.64
N LEU A 180 -5.57 14.40 2.35
CA LEU A 180 -5.66 15.03 3.66
C LEU A 180 -6.50 16.30 3.62
N CYS A 181 -6.28 17.17 2.64
CA CYS A 181 -7.05 18.39 2.47
C CYS A 181 -8.55 18.12 2.19
N LYS A 182 -8.87 17.12 1.35
CA LYS A 182 -10.26 16.75 1.02
C LYS A 182 -11.03 16.20 2.22
N ASN A 183 -10.37 15.45 3.07
CA ASN A 183 -11.00 14.80 4.23
C ASN A 183 -11.03 15.70 5.49
N LEU A 184 -10.73 16.99 5.37
CA LEU A 184 -10.70 17.94 6.48
C LEU A 184 -9.80 17.48 7.65
N PHE A 185 -8.78 16.67 7.35
CA PHE A 185 -7.78 16.36 8.35
C PHE A 185 -7.00 17.62 8.72
N ASP A 186 -6.67 17.73 9.99
CA ASP A 186 -5.90 18.85 10.51
C ASP A 186 -4.58 19.02 9.70
N GLN A 187 -4.24 20.26 9.35
CA GLN A 187 -3.01 20.61 8.62
C GLN A 187 -1.70 20.18 9.34
N SER A 188 -1.82 19.69 10.58
CA SER A 188 -0.70 19.16 11.36
C SER A 188 -0.15 17.82 10.83
N ILE A 189 -0.90 17.06 10.01
CA ILE A 189 -0.45 15.75 9.50
C ILE A 189 0.54 15.94 8.37
N ASN A 190 1.77 15.42 8.54
CA ASN A 190 2.81 15.48 7.53
C ASN A 190 2.56 14.43 6.41
N PRO A 191 2.26 14.85 5.15
CA PRO A 191 1.99 13.92 4.05
C PRO A 191 3.13 12.95 3.74
N ALA A 192 4.38 13.36 3.99
CA ALA A 192 5.53 12.50 3.75
C ALA A 192 5.61 11.36 4.78
N VAL A 193 5.18 11.58 6.02
CA VAL A 193 5.09 10.52 7.04
C VAL A 193 4.00 9.53 6.67
N VAL A 194 2.82 9.99 6.26
CA VAL A 194 1.73 9.14 5.79
C VAL A 194 2.19 8.29 4.61
N PHE A 195 2.80 8.92 3.61
CA PHE A 195 3.33 8.21 2.44
C PHE A 195 4.35 7.14 2.83
N GLN A 196 5.32 7.45 3.69
CA GLN A 196 6.34 6.49 4.10
C GLN A 196 5.73 5.32 4.87
N THR A 197 4.80 5.58 5.77
CA THR A 197 4.11 4.54 6.54
C THR A 197 3.29 3.63 5.61
N LEU A 198 2.59 4.21 4.63
CA LEU A 198 1.86 3.45 3.62
C LEU A 198 2.81 2.59 2.78
N LYS A 199 3.94 3.16 2.33
CA LYS A 199 4.97 2.45 1.57
C LYS A 199 5.52 1.25 2.34
N ASP A 200 5.86 1.44 3.62
CA ASP A 200 6.38 0.38 4.47
C ASP A 200 5.35 -0.74 4.67
N TYR A 201 4.08 -0.39 4.83
CA TYR A 201 2.99 -1.35 4.92
C TYR A 201 2.83 -2.16 3.62
N PHE A 202 2.85 -1.51 2.46
CA PHE A 202 2.80 -2.19 1.16
C PHE A 202 3.98 -3.14 0.96
N ILE A 203 5.20 -2.72 1.33
CA ILE A 203 6.42 -3.56 1.28
C ILE A 203 6.24 -4.79 2.19
N LYS A 204 5.72 -4.62 3.39
CA LYS A 204 5.47 -5.70 4.34
C LYS A 204 4.47 -6.72 3.77
N VAL A 205 3.32 -6.26 3.26
CA VAL A 205 2.31 -7.13 2.64
C VAL A 205 2.88 -7.86 1.42
N ARG A 206 3.61 -7.16 0.55
CA ARG A 206 4.29 -7.76 -0.61
C ARG A 206 5.27 -8.86 -0.23
N ASN A 207 6.00 -8.68 0.87
CA ASN A 207 7.02 -9.61 1.32
C ASN A 207 6.47 -10.78 2.15
N THR A 208 5.17 -10.82 2.42
CA THR A 208 4.53 -11.98 3.10
C THR A 208 4.76 -13.23 2.25
N SER A 209 5.37 -14.25 2.85
CA SER A 209 5.64 -15.51 2.17
C SER A 209 4.35 -16.26 1.87
N ILE A 210 4.26 -16.85 0.68
CA ILE A 210 3.16 -17.70 0.26
C ILE A 210 3.75 -19.08 -0.05
N GLU A 211 3.41 -20.05 0.76
CA GLU A 211 3.97 -21.43 0.65
C GLU A 211 3.16 -22.33 -0.27
N LYS A 212 1.95 -21.93 -0.67
CA LYS A 212 1.01 -22.77 -1.43
C LYS A 212 0.32 -21.98 -2.55
N GLU A 213 -0.24 -22.69 -3.51
CA GLU A 213 -1.21 -22.11 -4.43
C GLU A 213 -2.41 -21.58 -3.64
N LEU A 214 -2.75 -20.30 -3.86
CA LEU A 214 -3.83 -19.63 -3.16
C LEU A 214 -5.09 -19.56 -4.03
N SER A 215 -6.25 -19.69 -3.40
CA SER A 215 -7.50 -19.22 -3.99
C SER A 215 -7.48 -17.69 -4.11
N PHE A 216 -8.37 -17.13 -4.93
CA PHE A 216 -8.52 -15.68 -5.04
C PHE A 216 -8.84 -15.04 -3.68
N GLU A 217 -9.75 -15.64 -2.92
CA GLU A 217 -10.16 -15.13 -1.61
C GLU A 217 -9.02 -15.20 -0.57
N ASP A 218 -8.20 -16.24 -0.62
CA ASP A 218 -7.02 -16.32 0.26
C ASP A 218 -5.95 -15.30 -0.15
N ALA A 219 -5.75 -15.09 -1.44
CA ALA A 219 -4.87 -14.03 -1.95
C ALA A 219 -5.33 -12.64 -1.48
N LYS A 220 -6.63 -12.37 -1.54
CA LYS A 220 -7.24 -11.12 -1.06
C LYS A 220 -7.04 -10.93 0.44
N LYS A 221 -7.13 -11.99 1.25
CA LYS A 221 -6.89 -11.93 2.70
C LYS A 221 -5.43 -11.71 3.06
N ILE A 222 -4.49 -12.36 2.36
CA ILE A 222 -3.06 -12.37 2.73
C ILE A 222 -2.33 -11.18 2.12
N ARG A 223 -2.67 -10.79 0.89
CA ARG A 223 -2.01 -9.73 0.12
C ARG A 223 -2.92 -8.59 -0.28
N GLY A 224 -4.13 -8.55 0.25
CA GLY A 224 -5.07 -7.47 0.04
C GLY A 224 -4.79 -6.28 0.96
N ILE A 225 -4.85 -5.08 0.39
CA ILE A 225 -4.78 -3.80 1.10
C ILE A 225 -6.02 -3.02 0.71
N SER A 226 -6.95 -2.84 1.65
CA SER A 226 -8.21 -2.14 1.44
C SER A 226 -8.09 -0.64 1.72
N SER A 227 -9.05 0.14 1.26
CA SER A 227 -9.17 1.56 1.60
C SER A 227 -9.30 1.78 3.10
N ASP A 228 -9.92 0.85 3.85
CA ASP A 228 -10.03 0.92 5.32
C ASP A 228 -8.67 0.95 6.00
N VAL A 229 -7.66 0.29 5.40
CA VAL A 229 -6.27 0.33 5.89
C VAL A 229 -5.69 1.73 5.78
N LEU A 230 -6.00 2.45 4.70
CA LEU A 230 -5.56 3.84 4.53
C LEU A 230 -6.21 4.75 5.57
N GLU A 231 -7.51 4.61 5.83
CA GLU A 231 -8.21 5.37 6.87
C GLU A 231 -7.62 5.10 8.26
N LEU A 232 -7.44 3.83 8.61
CA LEU A 232 -6.82 3.43 9.88
C LEU A 232 -5.40 3.99 10.03
N LEU A 233 -4.62 4.03 8.93
CA LEU A 233 -3.28 4.60 8.92
C LEU A 233 -3.31 6.12 9.17
N LEU A 234 -4.25 6.82 8.52
CA LEU A 234 -4.42 8.27 8.71
C LEU A 234 -4.76 8.61 10.16
N GLU A 235 -5.68 7.86 10.77
CA GLU A 235 -6.02 8.01 12.20
C GLU A 235 -4.81 7.81 13.09
N ARG A 236 -4.02 6.75 12.86
CA ARG A 236 -2.82 6.47 13.65
C ARG A 236 -1.71 7.50 13.49
N VAL A 237 -1.48 7.98 12.26
CA VAL A 237 -0.50 9.05 12.03
C VAL A 237 -0.95 10.32 12.75
N LYS A 238 -2.24 10.63 12.71
CA LYS A 238 -2.82 11.74 13.49
C LYS A 238 -2.54 11.56 14.99
N GLU A 239 -2.85 10.41 15.55
CA GLU A 239 -2.58 10.11 16.96
C GLU A 239 -1.10 10.17 17.37
N SER A 240 -0.19 9.86 16.44
CA SER A 240 1.26 9.85 16.72
C SER A 240 1.91 11.23 16.65
N GLN A 241 1.25 12.22 16.03
CA GLN A 241 1.81 13.57 15.84
C GLN A 241 1.41 14.59 16.91
N CYS A 242 0.69 14.17 17.93
CA CYS A 242 0.03 15.06 18.88
C CYS A 242 0.97 15.83 19.81
N ILE A 243 2.15 15.35 20.05
CA ILE A 243 3.18 16.08 20.82
C ILE A 243 4.49 16.05 20.06
N SER A 244 5.10 17.23 19.82
CA SER A 244 6.45 17.29 19.26
C SER A 244 7.50 16.82 20.28
N LYS A 245 8.64 16.33 19.79
CA LYS A 245 9.75 15.92 20.66
C LYS A 245 10.24 17.05 21.58
N SER A 246 10.17 18.30 21.14
CA SER A 246 10.53 19.48 21.94
C SER A 246 9.49 19.77 23.03
N GLU A 247 8.23 19.68 22.72
CA GLU A 247 7.13 19.83 23.70
C GLU A 247 7.16 18.73 24.73
N LEU A 248 7.35 17.46 24.30
CA LEU A 248 7.53 16.32 25.20
C LEU A 248 8.65 16.58 26.22
N VAL A 249 9.83 17.02 25.75
CA VAL A 249 10.97 17.33 26.63
C VAL A 249 10.65 18.47 27.56
N SER A 250 9.98 19.52 27.07
CA SER A 250 9.55 20.65 27.90
C SER A 250 8.58 20.24 29.00
N CYS A 251 7.55 19.46 28.63
CA CYS A 251 6.57 18.91 29.59
C CYS A 251 7.24 18.02 30.65
N CYS A 252 8.08 17.10 30.21
CA CYS A 252 8.81 16.20 31.15
C CYS A 252 9.73 16.97 32.08
N GLY A 253 10.39 18.02 31.60
CA GLY A 253 11.28 18.86 32.38
C GLY A 253 10.61 19.58 33.55
N SER A 254 9.29 19.76 33.52
CA SER A 254 8.53 20.36 34.61
C SER A 254 8.34 19.42 35.82
N PHE A 255 8.50 18.08 35.66
CA PHE A 255 8.21 17.14 36.74
C PHE A 255 9.19 15.94 36.87
N LEU A 256 10.11 15.77 35.90
CA LEU A 256 11.13 14.71 35.93
C LEU A 256 12.55 15.30 36.07
N PRO A 257 13.47 14.61 36.75
CA PRO A 257 14.88 14.99 36.72
C PRO A 257 15.50 14.77 35.33
N ALA A 258 16.52 15.57 35.00
CA ALA A 258 17.15 15.59 33.68
C ALA A 258 17.56 14.20 33.12
N PRO A 259 18.09 13.25 33.90
CA PRO A 259 18.40 11.91 33.42
C PRO A 259 17.16 11.11 32.96
N GLU A 260 16.01 11.29 33.62
CA GLU A 260 14.75 10.62 33.26
C GLU A 260 14.15 11.28 32.02
N VAL A 261 14.22 12.61 31.87
CA VAL A 261 13.82 13.31 30.65
C VAL A 261 14.56 12.78 29.43
N LEU A 262 15.86 12.51 29.57
CA LEU A 262 16.65 11.95 28.47
C LEU A 262 16.18 10.55 28.07
N LYS A 263 15.81 9.71 29.03
CA LYS A 263 15.25 8.37 28.78
C LYS A 263 13.90 8.47 28.05
N VAL A 264 13.00 9.34 28.52
CA VAL A 264 11.72 9.60 27.86
C VAL A 264 11.93 10.10 26.41
N LYS A 265 12.88 11.01 26.20
CA LYS A 265 13.25 11.50 24.85
C LYS A 265 13.71 10.37 23.92
N ASN A 266 14.42 9.39 24.44
CA ASN A 266 14.88 8.24 23.66
C ASN A 266 13.71 7.29 23.31
N GLU A 267 12.78 7.08 24.22
CA GLU A 267 11.58 6.27 23.98
C GLU A 267 10.60 6.89 22.98
N TYR A 268 10.64 8.19 22.77
CA TYR A 268 9.78 8.87 21.78
C TYR A 268 9.93 8.29 20.37
N SER A 269 11.14 7.96 19.94
CA SER A 269 11.37 7.36 18.62
C SER A 269 10.75 5.94 18.53
N ASN A 270 10.83 5.16 19.61
CA ASN A 270 10.18 3.85 19.70
C ASN A 270 8.65 3.97 19.67
N PHE A 271 8.11 4.97 20.38
CA PHE A 271 6.67 5.26 20.39
C PHE A 271 6.18 5.61 18.96
N ILE A 272 6.85 6.52 18.26
CA ILE A 272 6.50 6.91 16.88
C ILE A 272 6.56 5.70 15.94
N ALA A 273 7.61 4.88 16.02
CA ALA A 273 7.75 3.69 15.19
C ALA A 273 6.59 2.69 15.40
N ARG A 274 6.20 2.43 16.66
CA ARG A 274 5.10 1.53 16.98
C ARG A 274 3.72 2.11 16.66
N SER A 275 3.53 3.42 16.89
CA SER A 275 2.28 4.10 16.56
C SER A 275 2.01 4.09 15.05
N ASN A 276 3.06 4.13 14.23
CA ASN A 276 2.96 4.07 12.78
C ASN A 276 2.86 2.63 12.23
N ASP A 277 3.18 1.60 13.03
CA ASP A 277 3.02 0.20 12.59
C ASP A 277 1.57 -0.27 12.78
N ILE A 278 0.78 -0.22 11.71
CA ILE A 278 -0.64 -0.65 11.69
C ILE A 278 -0.80 -2.12 12.13
N SER A 279 0.24 -2.93 11.94
CA SER A 279 0.21 -4.36 12.28
C SER A 279 0.65 -4.66 13.71
N ASP A 280 1.09 -3.66 14.49
CA ASP A 280 1.43 -3.86 15.90
C ASP A 280 0.17 -3.90 16.78
N THR A 281 -0.54 -5.03 16.69
CA THR A 281 -1.75 -5.29 17.48
C THR A 281 -1.45 -5.35 18.98
N ILE A 282 -0.25 -5.79 19.37
CA ILE A 282 0.19 -5.86 20.77
C ILE A 282 0.28 -4.44 21.34
N PHE A 283 0.91 -3.53 20.63
CA PHE A 283 1.00 -2.14 21.05
C PHE A 283 -0.38 -1.48 21.12
N THR A 284 -1.24 -1.72 20.11
CA THR A 284 -2.61 -1.16 20.08
C THR A 284 -3.42 -1.62 21.30
N GLN A 285 -3.40 -2.91 21.61
CA GLN A 285 -4.10 -3.47 22.79
C GLN A 285 -3.54 -2.89 24.10
N PHE A 286 -2.20 -2.82 24.20
CA PHE A 286 -1.54 -2.20 25.36
C PHE A 286 -1.97 -0.74 25.52
N LYS A 287 -1.88 0.09 24.46
CA LYS A 287 -2.25 1.52 24.48
C LYS A 287 -3.68 1.70 24.95
N THR A 288 -4.63 0.97 24.34
CA THR A 288 -6.05 1.06 24.69
C THR A 288 -6.31 0.71 26.16
N LYS A 289 -5.72 -0.39 26.65
CA LYS A 289 -5.84 -0.80 28.04
C LYS A 289 -5.25 0.24 29.00
N MET A 290 -4.02 0.65 28.74
CA MET A 290 -3.29 1.61 29.57
C MET A 290 -4.02 2.96 29.67
N LEU A 291 -4.58 3.47 28.56
CA LEU A 291 -5.35 4.72 28.57
C LEU A 291 -6.63 4.58 29.36
N LYS A 292 -7.34 3.44 29.25
CA LYS A 292 -8.53 3.17 30.06
C LYS A 292 -8.20 3.12 31.54
N ASP A 293 -7.11 2.43 31.92
CA ASP A 293 -6.65 2.34 33.30
C ASP A 293 -6.24 3.73 33.85
N PHE A 294 -5.64 4.57 33.02
CA PHE A 294 -5.29 5.95 33.36
C PHE A 294 -6.51 6.85 33.55
N GLN A 295 -7.52 6.73 32.69
CA GLN A 295 -8.79 7.46 32.84
C GLN A 295 -9.45 7.12 34.17
N SER A 296 -9.59 5.84 34.50
CA SER A 296 -10.13 5.40 35.79
C SER A 296 -9.29 5.92 36.96
N PHE A 297 -7.97 5.92 36.82
CA PHE A 297 -7.07 6.46 37.86
C PHE A 297 -7.30 7.97 38.10
N ILE A 298 -7.51 8.76 37.02
CA ILE A 298 -7.80 10.20 37.16
C ILE A 298 -9.16 10.43 37.84
N GLU A 299 -10.18 9.65 37.50
CA GLU A 299 -11.50 9.73 38.11
C GLU A 299 -11.43 9.49 39.63
N ASP A 300 -10.65 8.50 40.05
CA ASP A 300 -10.43 8.17 41.46
C ASP A 300 -9.54 9.18 42.21
N ASN A 301 -8.73 9.95 41.48
CA ASN A 301 -7.73 10.88 42.03
C ASN A 301 -7.89 12.30 41.44
N ASN A 302 -9.10 12.78 41.36
CA ASN A 302 -9.46 14.05 40.71
C ASN A 302 -8.83 15.31 41.30
N GLN A 303 -8.21 15.21 42.49
CA GLN A 303 -7.51 16.32 43.16
C GLN A 303 -6.06 16.49 42.66
N LEU A 304 -5.50 15.52 41.92
CA LEU A 304 -4.14 15.61 41.42
C LEU A 304 -4.07 16.49 40.18
N SER A 305 -2.99 17.28 40.09
CA SER A 305 -2.66 17.94 38.81
C SER A 305 -2.29 16.87 37.75
N THR A 306 -2.38 17.22 36.46
CA THR A 306 -2.04 16.31 35.35
C THR A 306 -0.64 15.72 35.50
N THR A 307 0.35 16.51 35.88
CA THR A 307 1.73 16.04 36.08
C THR A 307 1.90 15.12 37.28
N GLU A 308 1.18 15.38 38.38
CA GLU A 308 1.15 14.49 39.54
C GLU A 308 0.43 13.20 39.24
N ALA A 309 -0.65 13.24 38.49
CA ALA A 309 -1.39 12.05 38.04
C ALA A 309 -0.51 11.18 37.15
N ILE A 310 0.18 11.71 36.18
CA ILE A 310 1.12 10.97 35.32
C ILE A 310 2.22 10.32 36.17
N LYS A 311 2.84 11.08 37.06
CA LYS A 311 3.93 10.60 37.92
C LYS A 311 3.45 9.49 38.87
N SER A 312 2.32 9.66 39.50
CA SER A 312 1.72 8.69 40.41
C SER A 312 1.28 7.42 39.67
N PHE A 313 0.53 7.56 38.57
CA PHE A 313 0.12 6.43 37.76
C PHE A 313 1.31 5.62 37.27
N THR A 314 2.30 6.25 36.62
CA THR A 314 3.46 5.55 36.06
C THR A 314 4.38 4.93 37.11
N SER A 315 4.30 5.35 38.37
CA SER A 315 5.02 4.68 39.49
C SER A 315 4.35 3.39 39.95
N GLN A 316 3.04 3.28 39.76
CA GLN A 316 2.21 2.15 40.17
C GLN A 316 1.90 1.17 39.02
N TYR A 317 1.77 1.71 37.80
CA TYR A 317 1.46 0.91 36.61
C TYR A 317 2.66 0.05 36.22
N LYS A 318 2.48 -1.27 36.32
CA LYS A 318 3.52 -2.25 35.98
C LYS A 318 3.14 -2.95 34.68
N ASP A 319 3.97 -2.78 33.67
CA ASP A 319 3.91 -3.56 32.44
C ASP A 319 5.22 -4.32 32.23
N VAL A 320 5.15 -5.54 31.72
CA VAL A 320 6.32 -6.41 31.52
C VAL A 320 7.03 -6.06 30.21
N THR A 321 6.32 -5.44 29.27
CA THR A 321 6.78 -5.20 27.90
C THR A 321 7.33 -3.79 27.71
N TYR A 322 6.73 -2.80 28.39
CA TYR A 322 7.00 -1.39 28.15
C TYR A 322 7.61 -0.69 29.38
N SER A 323 8.64 0.13 29.12
CA SER A 323 9.30 0.90 30.17
C SER A 323 8.37 2.00 30.74
N LYS A 324 8.64 2.42 31.96
CA LYS A 324 7.97 3.58 32.57
C LYS A 324 8.05 4.82 31.67
N GLU A 325 9.20 5.04 31.09
CA GLU A 325 9.48 6.16 30.20
C GLU A 325 8.65 6.10 28.91
N PHE A 326 8.47 4.91 28.34
CA PHE A 326 7.59 4.68 27.19
C PHE A 326 6.13 4.98 27.54
N ILE A 327 5.66 4.55 28.71
CA ILE A 327 4.31 4.83 29.21
C ILE A 327 4.09 6.34 29.38
N ILE A 328 5.07 7.08 29.87
CA ILE A 328 5.03 8.55 29.95
C ILE A 328 4.84 9.18 28.56
N VAL A 329 5.57 8.70 27.55
CA VAL A 329 5.40 9.18 26.16
C VAL A 329 3.98 8.95 25.68
N CYS A 330 3.42 7.75 25.90
CA CYS A 330 2.06 7.41 25.51
C CYS A 330 1.01 8.33 26.17
N LEU A 331 1.15 8.56 27.48
CA LEU A 331 0.23 9.41 28.24
C LEU A 331 0.30 10.88 27.82
N LEU A 332 1.50 11.43 27.66
CA LEU A 332 1.66 12.81 27.20
C LEU A 332 1.14 12.99 25.78
N SER A 333 1.39 12.01 24.88
CA SER A 333 0.84 12.05 23.53
C SER A 333 -0.69 12.00 23.52
N TYR A 334 -1.32 11.31 24.46
CA TYR A 334 -2.78 11.29 24.61
C TYR A 334 -3.36 12.60 25.15
N LEU A 335 -2.69 13.21 26.11
CA LEU A 335 -3.18 14.42 26.79
C LEU A 335 -3.00 15.71 25.97
N TYR A 336 -2.10 15.70 25.01
CA TYR A 336 -1.82 16.82 24.11
C TYR A 336 -2.46 16.64 22.70
N ASN A 337 -3.34 15.65 22.55
CA ASN A 337 -4.29 15.51 21.45
C ASN A 337 -5.54 16.34 21.73
#